data_f84961d37925af6ef7f44e23fdd442fd
#
_entry.id   f84961d37925af6ef7f44e23fdd442fd
#
_cell.length_a   1.000
_cell.length_b   1.000
_cell.length_c   1.000
_cell.angle_alpha   90.00
_cell.angle_beta   90.00
_cell.angle_gamma   90.00
#
_symmetry.space_group_name_H-M   'P 1'
#
loop_
_entity.id
_entity.type
_entity.pdbx_description
1 polymer ?
#
loop_
_entity_poly.entity_id
_entity_poly.type
_entity_poly.pdbx_seq_one_letter_code
_entity_poly.pdbx_strand_id
1 'polypeptide(L)'
;PSPEAYAAIAARLAEAVTDCQAALAGVALKESPEILPYREAFRALGQNPNKYPCSIEALLTRIAKGKGMPSINTLVDLGNAVSLRHRLPIGAHDIATFRDGVLEVRPAVEGDAFLPFGGGEPELPDPGEVVYVSGGEVRTRRWTWRQSETGKITPETRSVLYPVDGFLDHNREEVLAARDELAELAKTLLGASVTVGFIDRDHPEFSF
;
A
#
# COMPACT_ATOMS: atom_id res chain seq x y z
N PRO A 1 20.65 -1.64 0.47
CA PRO A 1 20.57 -2.78 1.40
C PRO A 1 21.72 -3.75 1.17
N SER A 2 22.20 -4.39 2.25
CA SER A 2 23.19 -5.45 2.14
C SER A 2 22.58 -6.73 1.55
N PRO A 3 23.41 -7.68 1.03
CA PRO A 3 22.91 -8.99 0.57
C PRO A 3 22.14 -9.74 1.66
N GLU A 4 22.58 -9.61 2.92
CA GLU A 4 21.93 -10.23 4.08
C GLU A 4 20.57 -9.63 4.36
N ALA A 5 20.44 -8.30 4.27
CA ALA A 5 19.16 -7.61 4.42
C ALA A 5 18.17 -8.01 3.31
N TYR A 6 18.66 -8.09 2.07
CA TYR A 6 17.86 -8.58 0.95
C TYR A 6 17.35 -10.00 1.20
N ALA A 7 18.25 -10.93 1.59
CA ALA A 7 17.87 -12.31 1.86
C ALA A 7 16.86 -12.42 3.01
N ALA A 8 17.05 -11.65 4.08
CA ALA A 8 16.14 -11.64 5.23
C ALA A 8 14.72 -11.13 4.86
N ILE A 9 14.63 -10.09 4.04
CA ILE A 9 13.34 -9.55 3.58
C ILE A 9 12.66 -10.51 2.60
N ALA A 10 13.42 -11.10 1.66
CA ALA A 10 12.88 -12.09 0.74
C ALA A 10 12.35 -13.34 1.47
N ALA A 11 13.04 -13.79 2.53
CA ALA A 11 12.58 -14.91 3.36
C ALA A 11 11.26 -14.57 4.08
N ARG A 12 11.14 -13.36 4.64
CA ARG A 12 9.88 -12.89 5.28
C ARG A 12 8.72 -12.81 4.29
N LEU A 13 8.97 -12.32 3.08
CA LEU A 13 7.95 -12.30 2.04
C LEU A 13 7.50 -13.72 1.67
N ALA A 14 8.44 -14.65 1.51
CA ALA A 14 8.12 -16.05 1.21
C ALA A 14 7.33 -16.73 2.34
N GLU A 15 7.69 -16.48 3.60
CA GLU A 15 6.96 -16.95 4.78
C GLU A 15 5.52 -16.39 4.78
N ALA A 16 5.35 -15.07 4.64
CA ALA A 16 4.04 -14.43 4.60
C ALA A 16 3.15 -14.97 3.46
N VAL A 17 3.73 -15.25 2.29
CA VAL A 17 3.01 -15.89 1.17
C VAL A 17 2.56 -17.29 1.55
N THR A 18 3.41 -18.09 2.18
CA THR A 18 3.09 -19.46 2.60
C THR A 18 1.96 -19.48 3.64
N ASP A 19 2.05 -18.60 4.63
CA ASP A 19 1.04 -18.46 5.69
C ASP A 19 -0.31 -18.02 5.12
N CYS A 20 -0.31 -17.03 4.22
CA CYS A 20 -1.52 -16.61 3.51
C CYS A 20 -2.12 -17.74 2.67
N GLN A 21 -1.29 -18.50 1.96
CA GLN A 21 -1.76 -19.60 1.13
C GLN A 21 -2.45 -20.69 1.96
N ALA A 22 -1.88 -21.03 3.12
CA ALA A 22 -2.48 -21.98 4.05
C ALA A 22 -3.79 -21.45 4.66
N ALA A 23 -3.80 -20.19 5.08
CA ALA A 23 -4.96 -19.56 5.73
C ALA A 23 -6.13 -19.30 4.76
N LEU A 24 -5.87 -19.15 3.46
CA LEU A 24 -6.89 -18.84 2.46
C LEU A 24 -7.55 -20.10 1.87
N ALA A 25 -7.10 -21.30 2.22
CA ALA A 25 -7.67 -22.55 1.71
C ALA A 25 -9.16 -22.67 2.10
N GLY A 26 -10.05 -22.66 1.11
CA GLY A 26 -11.49 -22.77 1.33
C GLY A 26 -12.17 -21.51 1.91
N VAL A 27 -11.47 -20.40 2.01
CA VAL A 27 -12.03 -19.15 2.55
C VAL A 27 -12.69 -18.32 1.46
N ALA A 28 -13.88 -17.80 1.73
CA ALA A 28 -14.54 -16.79 0.91
C ALA A 28 -13.91 -15.41 1.14
N LEU A 29 -12.75 -15.17 0.52
CA LEU A 29 -11.90 -14.00 0.77
C LEU A 29 -12.67 -12.67 0.77
N LYS A 30 -13.61 -12.49 -0.16
CA LYS A 30 -14.39 -11.25 -0.30
C LYS A 30 -15.32 -10.96 0.88
N GLU A 31 -15.60 -11.97 1.68
CA GLU A 31 -16.48 -11.93 2.85
C GLU A 31 -15.67 -12.02 4.16
N SER A 32 -14.35 -12.14 4.04
CA SER A 32 -13.49 -12.23 5.22
C SER A 32 -13.48 -10.90 6.00
N PRO A 33 -13.34 -10.95 7.34
CA PRO A 33 -13.37 -9.76 8.19
C PRO A 33 -12.26 -8.75 7.83
N GLU A 34 -11.15 -9.21 7.26
CA GLU A 34 -10.06 -8.34 6.85
C GLU A 34 -10.35 -7.58 5.54
N ILE A 35 -11.15 -8.15 4.64
CA ILE A 35 -11.39 -7.58 3.30
C ILE A 35 -12.75 -6.89 3.20
N LEU A 36 -13.76 -7.40 3.87
CA LEU A 36 -15.13 -6.88 3.77
C LEU A 36 -15.23 -5.38 4.04
N PRO A 37 -14.58 -4.79 5.08
CA PRO A 37 -14.67 -3.35 5.37
C PRO A 37 -14.15 -2.48 4.22
N TYR A 38 -13.07 -2.89 3.56
CA TYR A 38 -12.54 -2.16 2.39
C TYR A 38 -13.53 -2.22 1.23
N ARG A 39 -14.15 -3.36 0.99
CA ARG A 39 -15.17 -3.51 -0.06
C ARG A 39 -16.40 -2.65 0.21
N GLU A 40 -16.82 -2.55 1.47
CA GLU A 40 -17.93 -1.67 1.89
C GLU A 40 -17.58 -0.21 1.73
N ALA A 41 -16.36 0.20 2.12
CA ALA A 41 -15.88 1.57 1.91
C ALA A 41 -15.82 1.93 0.42
N PHE A 42 -15.34 1.02 -0.45
CA PHE A 42 -15.35 1.24 -1.90
C PHE A 42 -16.77 1.44 -2.43
N ARG A 43 -17.75 0.64 -2.00
CA ARG A 43 -19.17 0.82 -2.38
C ARG A 43 -19.72 2.17 -1.91
N ALA A 44 -19.40 2.56 -0.66
CA ALA A 44 -19.82 3.84 -0.10
C ALA A 44 -19.23 5.04 -0.88
N LEU A 45 -18.02 4.87 -1.44
CA LEU A 45 -17.37 5.84 -2.31
C LEU A 45 -17.83 5.73 -3.79
N GLY A 46 -18.88 4.95 -4.09
CA GLY A 46 -19.40 4.77 -5.44
C GLY A 46 -18.53 3.89 -6.35
N GLN A 47 -17.56 3.17 -5.79
CA GLN A 47 -16.64 2.32 -6.54
C GLN A 47 -17.09 0.85 -6.53
N ASN A 48 -16.92 0.15 -7.64
CA ASN A 48 -17.22 -1.29 -7.71
C ASN A 48 -16.00 -2.12 -7.26
N PRO A 49 -16.00 -2.75 -6.06
CA PRO A 49 -14.86 -3.49 -5.56
C PRO A 49 -14.59 -4.81 -6.32
N ASN A 50 -15.50 -5.27 -7.19
CA ASN A 50 -15.23 -6.40 -8.07
C ASN A 50 -14.34 -5.99 -9.26
N LYS A 51 -14.46 -4.73 -9.69
CA LYS A 51 -13.64 -4.15 -10.77
C LYS A 51 -12.35 -3.55 -10.20
N TYR A 52 -12.44 -2.95 -9.04
CA TYR A 52 -11.36 -2.23 -8.38
C TYR A 52 -11.15 -2.76 -6.95
N PRO A 53 -10.53 -3.94 -6.78
CA PRO A 53 -10.24 -4.47 -5.45
C PRO A 53 -9.15 -3.61 -4.78
N CYS A 54 -9.20 -3.48 -3.44
CA CYS A 54 -8.09 -2.88 -2.72
C CYS A 54 -6.80 -3.72 -2.90
N SER A 55 -5.64 -3.13 -2.65
CA SER A 55 -4.36 -3.77 -2.93
C SER A 55 -4.19 -5.10 -2.22
N ILE A 56 -4.55 -5.18 -0.93
CA ILE A 56 -4.43 -6.44 -0.17
C ILE A 56 -5.39 -7.52 -0.69
N GLU A 57 -6.62 -7.18 -1.10
CA GLU A 57 -7.52 -8.16 -1.73
C GLU A 57 -6.93 -8.71 -3.03
N ALA A 58 -6.29 -7.85 -3.82
CA ALA A 58 -5.63 -8.26 -5.06
C ALA A 58 -4.44 -9.21 -4.79
N LEU A 59 -3.60 -8.91 -3.80
CA LEU A 59 -2.48 -9.76 -3.39
C LEU A 59 -2.97 -11.12 -2.88
N LEU A 60 -3.91 -11.14 -1.95
CA LEU A 60 -4.46 -12.37 -1.39
C LEU A 60 -5.16 -13.21 -2.44
N THR A 61 -5.90 -12.59 -3.37
CA THR A 61 -6.52 -13.28 -4.51
C THR A 61 -5.49 -13.95 -5.42
N ARG A 62 -4.36 -13.28 -5.65
CA ARG A 62 -3.25 -13.82 -6.44
C ARG A 62 -2.65 -15.05 -5.76
N ILE A 63 -2.40 -14.96 -4.44
CA ILE A 63 -1.85 -16.05 -3.62
C ILE A 63 -2.81 -17.25 -3.57
N ALA A 64 -4.10 -17.01 -3.33
CA ALA A 64 -5.12 -18.04 -3.30
C ALA A 64 -5.24 -18.82 -4.63
N LYS A 65 -4.90 -18.18 -5.77
CA LYS A 65 -4.81 -18.81 -7.10
C LYS A 65 -3.46 -19.53 -7.36
N GLY A 66 -2.59 -19.65 -6.36
CA GLY A 66 -1.30 -20.32 -6.50
C GLY A 66 -0.27 -19.56 -7.35
N LYS A 67 -0.47 -18.25 -7.63
CA LYS A 67 0.43 -17.47 -8.48
C LYS A 67 1.64 -16.90 -7.73
N GLY A 68 1.70 -17.06 -6.40
CA GLY A 68 2.77 -16.54 -5.57
C GLY A 68 2.91 -15.00 -5.63
N MET A 69 4.03 -14.51 -5.11
CA MET A 69 4.42 -13.09 -5.20
C MET A 69 5.80 -12.98 -5.84
N PRO A 70 5.95 -12.22 -6.93
CA PRO A 70 7.28 -11.92 -7.44
C PRO A 70 8.00 -10.97 -6.47
N SER A 71 9.30 -11.18 -6.26
CA SER A 71 10.18 -10.17 -5.67
C SER A 71 10.37 -9.03 -6.69
N ILE A 72 10.24 -7.80 -6.22
CA ILE A 72 10.37 -6.60 -7.07
C ILE A 72 11.65 -5.86 -6.72
N ASN A 73 11.76 -5.38 -5.49
CA ASN A 73 12.94 -4.82 -4.89
C ASN A 73 12.78 -4.83 -3.36
N THR A 74 13.88 -4.67 -2.64
CA THR A 74 13.91 -4.81 -1.18
C THR A 74 12.89 -3.94 -0.44
N LEU A 75 12.67 -2.70 -0.88
CA LEU A 75 11.72 -1.79 -0.22
C LEU A 75 10.27 -2.20 -0.48
N VAL A 76 9.94 -2.55 -1.72
CA VAL A 76 8.59 -3.03 -2.07
C VAL A 76 8.32 -4.38 -1.41
N ASP A 77 9.30 -5.28 -1.40
CA ASP A 77 9.17 -6.61 -0.80
C ASP A 77 8.96 -6.53 0.71
N LEU A 78 9.63 -5.57 1.39
CA LEU A 78 9.39 -5.30 2.81
C LEU A 78 7.94 -4.86 3.07
N GLY A 79 7.45 -3.89 2.31
CA GLY A 79 6.06 -3.45 2.39
C GLY A 79 5.06 -4.58 2.11
N ASN A 80 5.30 -5.39 1.08
CA ASN A 80 4.46 -6.53 0.73
C ASN A 80 4.48 -7.63 1.82
N ALA A 81 5.62 -7.92 2.43
CA ALA A 81 5.72 -8.91 3.50
C ALA A 81 4.86 -8.52 4.71
N VAL A 82 4.95 -7.25 5.14
CA VAL A 82 4.15 -6.73 6.26
C VAL A 82 2.67 -6.62 5.87
N SER A 83 2.36 -6.15 4.64
CA SER A 83 1.00 -6.11 4.11
C SER A 83 0.30 -7.47 4.16
N LEU A 84 0.97 -8.53 3.72
CA LEU A 84 0.45 -9.89 3.75
C LEU A 84 0.29 -10.43 5.17
N ARG A 85 1.26 -10.18 6.04
CA ARG A 85 1.24 -10.64 7.43
C ARG A 85 0.06 -10.05 8.21
N HIS A 86 -0.16 -8.75 8.08
CA HIS A 86 -1.22 -8.02 8.76
C HIS A 86 -2.53 -7.93 7.96
N ARG A 87 -2.52 -8.38 6.70
CA ARG A 87 -3.66 -8.32 5.76
C ARG A 87 -4.24 -6.92 5.59
N LEU A 88 -3.33 -5.94 5.46
CA LEU A 88 -3.65 -4.52 5.31
C LEU A 88 -3.12 -3.98 3.98
N PRO A 89 -3.81 -3.00 3.37
CA PRO A 89 -3.26 -2.24 2.27
C PRO A 89 -2.04 -1.44 2.75
N ILE A 90 -0.90 -1.65 2.13
CA ILE A 90 0.32 -0.88 2.38
C ILE A 90 0.87 -0.42 1.03
N GLY A 91 1.02 0.89 0.88
CA GLY A 91 1.67 1.51 -0.27
C GLY A 91 3.16 1.72 -0.03
N ALA A 92 3.90 2.06 -1.08
CA ALA A 92 5.29 2.50 -0.99
C ALA A 92 5.52 3.62 -2.00
N HIS A 93 5.89 4.81 -1.53
CA HIS A 93 6.10 5.99 -2.35
C HIS A 93 7.49 6.57 -2.13
N ASP A 94 8.17 6.92 -3.21
CA ASP A 94 9.45 7.64 -3.15
C ASP A 94 9.21 9.10 -2.77
N ILE A 95 9.63 9.48 -1.55
CA ILE A 95 9.44 10.82 -1.00
C ILE A 95 10.14 11.88 -1.84
N ALA A 96 11.28 11.56 -2.47
CA ALA A 96 12.03 12.51 -3.30
C ALA A 96 11.24 12.99 -4.53
N THR A 97 10.15 12.28 -4.88
CA THR A 97 9.28 12.63 -6.00
C THR A 97 8.09 13.50 -5.62
N PHE A 98 7.90 13.81 -4.33
CA PHE A 98 6.77 14.63 -3.89
C PHE A 98 6.95 16.08 -4.31
N ARG A 99 5.91 16.66 -4.93
CA ARG A 99 5.87 18.07 -5.25
C ARG A 99 5.72 18.87 -3.95
N ASP A 100 6.58 19.86 -3.75
CA ASP A 100 6.62 20.68 -2.55
C ASP A 100 6.73 19.88 -1.23
N GLY A 101 7.20 18.63 -1.31
CA GLY A 101 7.31 17.73 -0.16
C GLY A 101 5.97 17.24 0.40
N VAL A 102 4.87 17.37 -0.35
CA VAL A 102 3.51 17.08 0.14
C VAL A 102 2.92 15.87 -0.59
N LEU A 103 2.31 14.97 0.18
CA LEU A 103 1.41 13.93 -0.29
C LEU A 103 0.05 14.11 0.39
N GLU A 104 -1.01 14.18 -0.38
CA GLU A 104 -2.37 14.35 0.09
C GLU A 104 -3.21 13.10 -0.18
N VAL A 105 -4.17 12.82 0.70
CA VAL A 105 -5.28 11.89 0.44
C VAL A 105 -6.56 12.70 0.39
N ARG A 106 -7.15 12.83 -0.77
CA ARG A 106 -8.32 13.69 -1.01
C ARG A 106 -9.15 13.23 -2.21
N PRO A 107 -10.38 13.72 -2.36
CA PRO A 107 -11.10 13.60 -3.63
C PRO A 107 -10.31 14.23 -4.78
N ALA A 108 -10.33 13.57 -5.93
CA ALA A 108 -9.69 14.07 -7.15
C ALA A 108 -10.40 15.35 -7.63
N VAL A 109 -9.62 16.27 -8.16
CA VAL A 109 -10.06 17.54 -8.73
C VAL A 109 -9.63 17.67 -10.19
N GLU A 110 -10.17 18.67 -10.88
CA GLU A 110 -9.74 18.99 -12.24
C GLU A 110 -8.23 19.28 -12.29
N GLY A 111 -7.54 18.68 -13.25
CA GLY A 111 -6.10 18.79 -13.43
C GLY A 111 -5.28 17.65 -12.79
N ASP A 112 -5.89 16.82 -11.93
CA ASP A 112 -5.23 15.62 -11.43
C ASP A 112 -5.09 14.59 -12.55
N ALA A 113 -3.90 13.98 -12.66
CA ALA A 113 -3.60 12.98 -13.68
C ALA A 113 -2.85 11.79 -13.10
N PHE A 114 -3.16 10.60 -13.59
CA PHE A 114 -2.55 9.34 -13.22
C PHE A 114 -1.78 8.73 -14.38
N LEU A 115 -0.53 8.37 -14.16
CA LEU A 115 0.29 7.67 -15.15
C LEU A 115 0.32 6.16 -14.85
N PRO A 116 -0.23 5.30 -15.73
CA PRO A 116 -0.21 3.85 -15.52
C PRO A 116 1.22 3.29 -15.45
N PHE A 117 1.41 2.16 -14.74
CA PHE A 117 2.67 1.44 -14.74
C PHE A 117 3.08 1.05 -16.17
N GLY A 118 4.36 1.22 -16.49
CA GLY A 118 4.92 0.99 -17.81
C GLY A 118 4.76 2.17 -18.76
N GLY A 119 4.22 3.29 -18.29
CA GLY A 119 3.98 4.48 -19.10
C GLY A 119 2.68 4.37 -19.90
N GLY A 120 2.53 5.23 -20.89
CA GLY A 120 1.34 5.34 -21.71
C GLY A 120 0.67 6.71 -21.57
N GLU A 121 -0.55 6.84 -22.08
CA GLU A 121 -1.31 8.08 -21.94
C GLU A 121 -1.79 8.26 -20.48
N PRO A 122 -1.67 9.46 -19.92
CA PRO A 122 -2.23 9.77 -18.61
C PRO A 122 -3.74 9.51 -18.57
N GLU A 123 -4.18 8.89 -17.49
CA GLU A 123 -5.61 8.67 -17.18
C GLU A 123 -6.10 9.78 -16.23
N LEU A 124 -7.30 10.28 -16.45
CA LEU A 124 -7.95 11.17 -15.50
C LEU A 124 -8.69 10.34 -14.44
N PRO A 125 -8.55 10.66 -13.15
CA PRO A 125 -9.40 10.07 -12.12
C PRO A 125 -10.87 10.42 -12.36
N ASP A 126 -11.78 9.56 -11.88
CA ASP A 126 -13.20 9.91 -11.90
C ASP A 126 -13.44 11.10 -10.93
N PRO A 127 -14.38 12.02 -11.26
CA PRO A 127 -14.70 13.13 -10.36
C PRO A 127 -15.05 12.66 -8.95
N GLY A 128 -14.36 13.19 -7.94
CA GLY A 128 -14.56 12.81 -6.54
C GLY A 128 -13.94 11.46 -6.13
N GLU A 129 -13.24 10.79 -7.03
CA GLU A 129 -12.45 9.60 -6.69
C GLU A 129 -11.41 9.94 -5.61
N VAL A 130 -11.37 9.18 -4.52
CA VAL A 130 -10.34 9.37 -3.49
C VAL A 130 -9.00 8.88 -4.01
N VAL A 131 -8.01 9.76 -3.96
CA VAL A 131 -6.66 9.51 -4.50
C VAL A 131 -5.57 9.89 -3.50
N TYR A 132 -4.41 9.22 -3.61
CA TYR A 132 -3.16 9.78 -3.13
C TYR A 132 -2.59 10.66 -4.24
N VAL A 133 -2.24 11.89 -3.92
CA VAL A 133 -1.81 12.87 -4.93
C VAL A 133 -0.71 13.80 -4.38
N SER A 134 0.19 14.19 -5.26
CA SER A 134 1.26 15.16 -4.97
C SER A 134 1.36 16.14 -6.12
N GLY A 135 0.96 17.40 -5.90
CA GLY A 135 1.02 18.44 -6.92
C GLY A 135 0.25 18.13 -8.20
N GLY A 136 -0.95 17.50 -8.10
CA GLY A 136 -1.76 17.07 -9.24
C GLY A 136 -1.34 15.74 -9.89
N GLU A 137 -0.18 15.19 -9.50
CA GLU A 137 0.25 13.86 -9.95
C GLU A 137 -0.35 12.79 -9.02
N VAL A 138 -1.32 12.03 -9.51
CA VAL A 138 -1.96 10.95 -8.76
C VAL A 138 -0.98 9.80 -8.56
N ARG A 139 -0.73 9.47 -7.30
CA ARG A 139 0.19 8.42 -6.87
C ARG A 139 -0.51 7.07 -6.69
N THR A 140 -1.77 7.11 -6.23
CA THR A 140 -2.62 5.91 -6.09
C THR A 140 -4.06 6.29 -6.39
N ARG A 141 -4.68 5.55 -7.31
CA ARG A 141 -6.10 5.68 -7.67
C ARG A 141 -7.01 4.92 -6.71
N ARG A 142 -8.22 5.43 -6.53
CA ARG A 142 -9.28 4.81 -5.71
C ARG A 142 -8.75 4.37 -4.36
N TRP A 143 -8.19 5.35 -3.64
CA TRP A 143 -7.60 5.17 -2.31
C TRP A 143 -6.48 4.11 -2.28
N THR A 144 -6.81 2.82 -2.29
CA THR A 144 -5.84 1.73 -2.13
C THR A 144 -5.85 0.74 -3.31
N TRP A 145 -6.30 1.17 -4.51
CA TRP A 145 -6.44 0.24 -5.63
C TRP A 145 -5.17 0.08 -6.47
N ARG A 146 -4.68 1.15 -7.10
CA ARG A 146 -3.63 1.05 -8.12
C ARG A 146 -2.65 2.19 -8.02
N GLN A 147 -1.36 1.84 -7.86
CA GLN A 147 -0.27 2.81 -7.82
C GLN A 147 0.15 3.28 -9.22
N SER A 148 0.63 4.52 -9.31
CA SER A 148 1.16 5.16 -10.51
C SER A 148 2.60 4.76 -10.82
N GLU A 149 2.98 4.90 -12.08
CA GLU A 149 4.39 4.94 -12.50
C GLU A 149 5.15 6.07 -11.79
N THR A 150 4.49 7.23 -11.62
CA THR A 150 5.06 8.38 -10.92
C THR A 150 5.17 8.11 -9.42
N GLY A 151 6.39 8.21 -8.88
CA GLY A 151 6.67 8.00 -7.46
C GLY A 151 6.81 6.53 -7.06
N LYS A 152 6.91 5.62 -8.02
CA LYS A 152 7.25 4.22 -7.74
C LYS A 152 8.64 4.11 -7.12
N ILE A 153 8.85 3.07 -6.35
CA ILE A 153 10.16 2.74 -5.80
C ILE A 153 11.07 2.24 -6.91
N THR A 154 12.27 2.78 -6.97
CA THR A 154 13.34 2.41 -7.90
C THR A 154 14.62 2.03 -7.15
N PRO A 155 15.65 1.50 -7.81
CA PRO A 155 16.96 1.24 -7.18
C PRO A 155 17.64 2.51 -6.61
N GLU A 156 17.26 3.68 -7.13
CA GLU A 156 17.77 4.99 -6.71
C GLU A 156 17.05 5.57 -5.49
N THR A 157 15.87 5.04 -5.13
CA THR A 157 15.08 5.51 -3.98
C THR A 157 15.90 5.42 -2.69
N ARG A 158 15.92 6.51 -1.93
CA ARG A 158 16.64 6.63 -0.65
C ARG A 158 15.72 6.96 0.53
N SER A 159 14.55 7.50 0.24
CA SER A 159 13.54 7.83 1.25
C SER A 159 12.18 7.32 0.80
N VAL A 160 11.52 6.55 1.63
CA VAL A 160 10.24 5.91 1.31
C VAL A 160 9.18 6.23 2.36
N LEU A 161 7.99 6.56 1.90
CA LEU A 161 6.78 6.62 2.72
C LEU A 161 5.97 5.35 2.51
N TYR A 162 5.64 4.66 3.60
CA TYR A 162 4.73 3.53 3.63
C TYR A 162 3.41 3.92 4.28
N PRO A 163 2.38 4.33 3.55
CA PRO A 163 1.05 4.45 4.12
C PRO A 163 0.48 3.07 4.44
N VAL A 164 -0.06 2.92 5.64
CA VAL A 164 -0.81 1.75 6.10
C VAL A 164 -2.24 2.19 6.29
N ASP A 165 -3.13 1.74 5.42
CA ASP A 165 -4.51 2.21 5.38
C ASP A 165 -5.46 1.28 6.16
N GLY A 166 -6.34 1.87 6.97
CA GLY A 166 -7.33 1.12 7.75
C GLY A 166 -8.45 1.98 8.29
N PHE A 167 -9.14 1.47 9.30
CA PHE A 167 -10.34 2.05 9.90
C PHE A 167 -10.18 2.17 11.42
N LEU A 168 -10.55 3.32 11.97
CA LEU A 168 -10.44 3.58 13.41
C LEU A 168 -11.27 2.62 14.27
N ASP A 169 -12.45 2.28 13.79
CA ASP A 169 -13.46 1.49 14.48
C ASP A 169 -13.39 -0.01 14.17
N HIS A 170 -12.48 -0.42 13.28
CA HIS A 170 -12.43 -1.80 12.83
C HIS A 170 -11.05 -2.47 13.04
N ASN A 171 -9.97 -1.88 12.51
CA ASN A 171 -8.65 -2.52 12.52
C ASN A 171 -7.51 -1.57 12.93
N ARG A 172 -7.80 -0.58 13.77
CA ARG A 172 -6.83 0.42 14.24
C ARG A 172 -5.59 -0.22 14.89
N GLU A 173 -5.79 -1.19 15.75
CA GLU A 173 -4.67 -1.85 16.45
C GLU A 173 -3.77 -2.60 15.49
N GLU A 174 -4.34 -3.27 14.49
CA GLU A 174 -3.59 -3.97 13.45
C GLU A 174 -2.80 -3.01 12.56
N VAL A 175 -3.38 -1.85 12.21
CA VAL A 175 -2.70 -0.78 11.49
C VAL A 175 -1.49 -0.27 12.27
N LEU A 176 -1.64 -0.04 13.59
CA LEU A 176 -0.53 0.40 14.44
C LEU A 176 0.55 -0.69 14.56
N ALA A 177 0.16 -1.95 14.70
CA ALA A 177 1.09 -3.07 14.76
C ALA A 177 1.89 -3.22 13.45
N ALA A 178 1.23 -3.11 12.30
CA ALA A 178 1.88 -3.15 10.99
C ALA A 178 2.85 -1.99 10.79
N ARG A 179 2.46 -0.77 11.18
CA ARG A 179 3.32 0.42 11.16
C ARG A 179 4.58 0.20 11.99
N ASP A 180 4.42 -0.29 13.21
CA ASP A 180 5.52 -0.47 14.16
C ASP A 180 6.45 -1.62 13.72
N GLU A 181 5.91 -2.69 13.13
CA GLU A 181 6.71 -3.74 12.51
C GLU A 181 7.51 -3.23 11.30
N LEU A 182 6.89 -2.46 10.41
CA LEU A 182 7.61 -1.82 9.30
C LEU A 182 8.77 -0.94 9.80
N ALA A 183 8.50 -0.12 10.82
CA ALA A 183 9.50 0.76 11.42
C ALA A 183 10.67 -0.03 12.01
N GLU A 184 10.39 -1.10 12.73
CA GLU A 184 11.42 -1.96 13.33
C GLU A 184 12.24 -2.69 12.26
N LEU A 185 11.59 -3.26 11.25
CA LEU A 185 12.29 -3.96 10.16
C LEU A 185 13.13 -3.00 9.31
N ALA A 186 12.65 -1.80 9.04
CA ALA A 186 13.42 -0.79 8.33
C ALA A 186 14.68 -0.37 9.11
N LYS A 187 14.58 -0.19 10.43
CA LYS A 187 15.73 0.11 11.29
C LYS A 187 16.73 -1.05 11.34
N THR A 188 16.23 -2.25 11.64
CA THR A 188 17.10 -3.40 11.94
C THR A 188 17.71 -4.03 10.70
N LEU A 189 16.97 -4.13 9.59
CA LEU A 189 17.45 -4.76 8.37
C LEU A 189 18.07 -3.78 7.38
N LEU A 190 17.56 -2.55 7.31
CA LEU A 190 18.02 -1.57 6.33
C LEU A 190 18.92 -0.49 6.94
N GLY A 191 19.05 -0.41 8.26
CA GLY A 191 19.78 0.67 8.95
C GLY A 191 19.15 2.05 8.72
N ALA A 192 17.85 2.11 8.44
CA ALA A 192 17.16 3.35 8.10
C ALA A 192 16.86 4.21 9.32
N SER A 193 16.92 5.53 9.17
CA SER A 193 16.25 6.45 10.06
C SER A 193 14.75 6.39 9.78
N VAL A 194 13.93 6.26 10.84
CA VAL A 194 12.49 6.05 10.69
C VAL A 194 11.74 7.05 11.55
N THR A 195 10.79 7.73 10.94
CA THR A 195 9.76 8.53 11.62
C THR A 195 8.43 7.81 11.45
N VAL A 196 7.65 7.70 12.51
CA VAL A 196 6.31 7.11 12.47
C VAL A 196 5.28 8.16 12.79
N GLY A 197 4.14 8.11 12.12
CA GLY A 197 3.03 9.03 12.32
C GLY A 197 1.70 8.30 12.34
N PHE A 198 0.67 9.08 12.57
CA PHE A 198 -0.71 8.64 12.54
C PHE A 198 -1.57 9.79 12.04
N ILE A 199 -2.40 9.54 11.06
CA ILE A 199 -3.35 10.50 10.49
C ILE A 199 -4.75 9.94 10.67
N ASP A 200 -5.64 10.76 11.21
CA ASP A 200 -7.06 10.45 11.32
C ASP A 200 -7.90 11.73 11.11
N ARG A 201 -9.19 11.61 11.33
CA ARG A 201 -10.13 12.73 11.19
C ARG A 201 -9.78 13.92 12.09
N ASP A 202 -9.28 13.66 13.29
CA ASP A 202 -8.99 14.67 14.31
C ASP A 202 -7.56 15.21 14.19
N HIS A 203 -6.68 14.46 13.53
CA HIS A 203 -5.28 14.77 13.26
C HIS A 203 -4.98 14.54 11.78
N PRO A 204 -5.44 15.44 10.88
CA PRO A 204 -5.40 15.19 9.42
C PRO A 204 -4.03 15.41 8.78
N GLU A 205 -3.03 15.85 9.52
CA GLU A 205 -1.71 16.20 9.02
C GLU A 205 -0.60 15.54 9.84
N PHE A 206 0.48 15.18 9.15
CA PHE A 206 1.70 14.68 9.75
C PHE A 206 2.92 15.22 8.98
N SER A 207 3.91 15.72 9.69
CA SER A 207 5.18 16.21 9.11
C SER A 207 6.34 15.31 9.49
N PHE A 208 7.28 15.05 8.55
CA PHE A 208 8.43 14.19 8.72
C PHE A 208 9.70 14.76 8.06
#